data_6463dc6b5177e221e446f8866ccf2a48
#
_entry.id   6463dc6b5177e221e446f8866ccf2a48
#
_cell.length_a   1.000
_cell.length_b   1.000
_cell.length_c   1.000
_cell.angle_alpha   90.00
_cell.angle_beta   90.00
_cell.angle_gamma   90.00
#
_symmetry.space_group_name_H-M   'P 1'
#
loop_
_entity.id
_entity.type
_entity.pdbx_description
1 polymer ?
#
loop_
_entity_poly.entity_id
_entity_poly.type
_entity_poly.pdbx_seq_one_letter_code
_entity_poly.pdbx_strand_id
1 'polypeptide(L)'
;TVPAKLLIDNRIVINSHLSRTRGGKVSFTHIIGYAIIRALKEFPSQNVYYDEVDGKPALVSPAHVTLGLAVDVPKPDGSRALMVPGIKRADTMTFGEFLAAYEDLVVKARTNKLAAEDFQGITVSLTNPGGIGTVHSVPRLMKGQGCIVGAGALDYPAEFAGLSDAQLSKLGVSKTITLTSTYDHQIGRAH
;
A
#
# COMPACT_ATOMS: atom_id res chain seq x y z
N THR A 1 -2.75 -5.94 -13.93
CA THR A 1 -1.77 -6.96 -13.50
C THR A 1 -0.39 -6.56 -14.05
N VAL A 2 0.64 -6.66 -13.23
CA VAL A 2 2.01 -6.28 -13.59
C VAL A 2 2.99 -7.44 -13.28
N PRO A 3 4.09 -7.59 -14.07
CA PRO A 3 5.15 -8.55 -13.74
C PRO A 3 5.80 -8.21 -12.41
N ALA A 4 6.04 -9.21 -11.58
CA ALA A 4 6.55 -9.02 -10.21
C ALA A 4 8.03 -9.43 -10.04
N LYS A 5 8.70 -9.86 -11.11
CA LYS A 5 10.10 -10.33 -11.03
C LYS A 5 11.01 -9.29 -10.38
N LEU A 6 10.98 -8.05 -10.87
CA LEU A 6 11.82 -6.98 -10.35
C LEU A 6 11.52 -6.66 -8.88
N LEU A 7 10.24 -6.71 -8.47
CA LEU A 7 9.82 -6.51 -7.08
C LEU A 7 10.38 -7.62 -6.18
N ILE A 8 10.35 -8.88 -6.65
CA ILE A 8 10.90 -10.04 -5.92
C ILE A 8 12.41 -9.91 -5.78
N ASP A 9 13.11 -9.64 -6.88
CA ASP A 9 14.58 -9.56 -6.92
C ASP A 9 15.07 -8.42 -6.00
N ASN A 10 14.47 -7.23 -6.09
CA ASN A 10 14.82 -6.11 -5.22
C ASN A 10 14.57 -6.41 -3.74
N ARG A 11 13.46 -7.07 -3.40
CA ARG A 11 13.21 -7.48 -2.02
C ARG A 11 14.28 -8.43 -1.49
N ILE A 12 14.75 -9.36 -2.30
CA ILE A 12 15.84 -10.30 -1.93
C ILE A 12 17.13 -9.51 -1.64
N VAL A 13 17.50 -8.60 -2.54
CA VAL A 13 18.71 -7.77 -2.40
C VAL A 13 18.65 -6.89 -1.15
N ILE A 14 17.52 -6.19 -0.95
CA ILE A 14 17.32 -5.32 0.22
C ILE A 14 17.40 -6.14 1.51
N ASN A 15 16.73 -7.28 1.59
CA ASN A 15 16.74 -8.11 2.78
C ASN A 15 18.11 -8.73 3.06
N SER A 16 18.85 -9.11 2.02
CA SER A 16 20.24 -9.56 2.16
C SER A 16 21.15 -8.44 2.71
N HIS A 17 20.95 -7.20 2.27
CA HIS A 17 21.68 -6.06 2.82
C HIS A 17 21.31 -5.79 4.29
N LEU A 18 20.00 -5.74 4.60
CA LEU A 18 19.51 -5.49 5.96
C LEU A 18 20.00 -6.54 6.96
N SER A 19 20.02 -7.82 6.59
CA SER A 19 20.51 -8.89 7.49
C SER A 19 21.98 -8.74 7.89
N ARG A 20 22.78 -8.07 7.06
CA ARG A 20 24.21 -7.81 7.31
C ARG A 20 24.49 -6.47 7.99
N THR A 21 23.50 -5.59 8.06
CA THR A 21 23.67 -4.23 8.59
C THR A 21 22.84 -4.01 9.85
N ARG A 22 21.63 -3.51 9.73
CA ARG A 22 20.80 -3.10 10.86
C ARG A 22 19.79 -4.17 11.33
N GLY A 23 19.66 -5.28 10.59
CA GLY A 23 18.60 -6.26 10.81
C GLY A 23 17.24 -5.80 10.26
N GLY A 24 16.19 -6.56 10.57
CA GLY A 24 14.84 -6.32 10.06
C GLY A 24 14.59 -6.98 8.70
N LYS A 25 13.35 -6.88 8.22
CA LYS A 25 12.92 -7.44 6.93
C LYS A 25 11.96 -6.49 6.23
N VAL A 26 12.18 -6.27 4.94
CA VAL A 26 11.26 -5.57 4.06
C VAL A 26 10.28 -6.57 3.44
N SER A 27 8.98 -6.29 3.56
CA SER A 27 7.91 -7.01 2.86
C SER A 27 7.60 -6.35 1.52
N PHE A 28 6.81 -7.02 0.69
CA PHE A 28 6.31 -6.42 -0.56
C PHE A 28 5.47 -5.17 -0.28
N THR A 29 4.70 -5.16 0.80
CA THR A 29 3.87 -4.01 1.19
C THR A 29 4.70 -2.75 1.46
N HIS A 30 5.88 -2.88 2.06
CA HIS A 30 6.80 -1.74 2.26
C HIS A 30 7.25 -1.15 0.92
N ILE A 31 7.68 -2.01 -0.03
CA ILE A 31 8.17 -1.56 -1.34
C ILE A 31 7.03 -0.94 -2.15
N ILE A 32 5.86 -1.58 -2.17
CA ILE A 32 4.68 -1.07 -2.88
C ILE A 32 4.22 0.26 -2.27
N GLY A 33 4.16 0.37 -0.93
CA GLY A 33 3.78 1.61 -0.25
C GLY A 33 4.72 2.77 -0.60
N TYR A 34 6.02 2.53 -0.58
CA TYR A 34 6.99 3.56 -0.96
C TYR A 34 6.93 3.91 -2.45
N ALA A 35 6.68 2.92 -3.32
CA ALA A 35 6.48 3.16 -4.74
C ALA A 35 5.24 4.03 -5.02
N ILE A 36 4.13 3.81 -4.29
CA ILE A 36 2.94 4.67 -4.36
C ILE A 36 3.29 6.11 -3.99
N ILE A 37 4.00 6.32 -2.88
CA ILE A 37 4.43 7.67 -2.45
C ILE A 37 5.27 8.35 -3.54
N ARG A 38 6.18 7.61 -4.17
CA ARG A 38 7.00 8.13 -5.27
C ARG A 38 6.16 8.47 -6.50
N ALA A 39 5.22 7.61 -6.87
CA ALA A 39 4.31 7.86 -7.98
C ALA A 39 3.42 9.11 -7.75
N LEU A 40 2.96 9.33 -6.52
CA LEU A 40 2.16 10.51 -6.18
C LEU A 40 2.93 11.84 -6.30
N LYS A 41 4.26 11.83 -6.25
CA LYS A 41 5.07 12.99 -6.58
C LYS A 41 5.05 13.33 -8.07
N GLU A 42 4.96 12.31 -8.92
CA GLU A 42 4.88 12.45 -10.38
C GLU A 42 3.44 12.72 -10.84
N PHE A 43 2.46 12.18 -10.09
CA PHE A 43 1.03 12.30 -10.39
C PHE A 43 0.25 12.88 -9.20
N PRO A 44 0.48 14.15 -8.83
CA PRO A 44 -0.11 14.77 -7.63
C PRO A 44 -1.64 14.85 -7.69
N SER A 45 -2.24 14.80 -8.88
CA SER A 45 -3.68 14.74 -9.06
C SER A 45 -4.35 13.50 -8.43
N GLN A 46 -3.59 12.46 -8.13
CA GLN A 46 -4.10 11.27 -7.41
C GLN A 46 -4.12 11.44 -5.88
N ASN A 47 -3.55 12.56 -5.36
CA ASN A 47 -3.58 12.92 -3.94
C ASN A 47 -4.61 14.03 -3.65
N VAL A 48 -5.60 14.23 -4.52
CA VAL A 48 -6.67 15.21 -4.34
C VAL A 48 -7.99 14.50 -4.07
N TYR A 49 -8.90 15.17 -3.37
CA TYR A 49 -10.24 14.64 -3.09
C TYR A 49 -11.29 15.75 -3.14
N TYR A 50 -12.53 15.35 -3.34
CA TYR A 50 -13.67 16.24 -3.26
C TYR A 50 -14.11 16.41 -1.81
N ASP A 51 -14.45 17.63 -1.42
CA ASP A 51 -15.14 17.94 -0.18
C ASP A 51 -16.07 19.16 -0.36
N GLU A 52 -16.86 19.45 0.63
CA GLU A 52 -17.67 20.68 0.72
C GLU A 52 -17.02 21.62 1.75
N VAL A 53 -16.70 22.82 1.28
CA VAL A 53 -16.18 23.92 2.12
C VAL A 53 -17.20 25.04 2.10
N ASP A 54 -17.73 25.41 3.25
CA ASP A 54 -18.78 26.44 3.40
C ASP A 54 -20.01 26.17 2.51
N GLY A 55 -20.42 24.89 2.40
CA GLY A 55 -21.56 24.46 1.60
C GLY A 55 -21.34 24.52 0.08
N LYS A 56 -20.10 24.70 -0.36
CA LYS A 56 -19.73 24.71 -1.78
C LYS A 56 -18.81 23.55 -2.12
N PRO A 57 -18.99 22.93 -3.31
CA PRO A 57 -18.09 21.89 -3.78
C PRO A 57 -16.67 22.44 -3.93
N ALA A 58 -15.68 21.72 -3.39
CA ALA A 58 -14.27 22.09 -3.40
C ALA A 58 -13.40 20.92 -3.75
N LEU A 59 -12.37 21.17 -4.55
CA LEU A 59 -11.24 20.25 -4.75
C LEU A 59 -10.19 20.54 -3.69
N VAL A 60 -9.97 19.58 -2.80
CA VAL A 60 -8.93 19.69 -1.77
C VAL A 60 -7.66 19.04 -2.25
N SER A 61 -6.57 19.82 -2.25
CA SER A 61 -5.22 19.36 -2.60
C SER A 61 -4.34 19.40 -1.35
N PRO A 62 -4.11 18.25 -0.68
CA PRO A 62 -3.24 18.20 0.50
C PRO A 62 -1.79 18.55 0.14
N ALA A 63 -1.12 19.30 1.02
CA ALA A 63 0.28 19.70 0.83
C ALA A 63 1.25 18.50 0.91
N HIS A 64 0.84 17.43 1.60
CA HIS A 64 1.64 16.22 1.80
C HIS A 64 0.81 14.96 1.62
N VAL A 65 1.50 13.85 1.35
CA VAL A 65 0.90 12.53 1.34
C VAL A 65 0.93 11.94 2.76
N THR A 66 -0.25 11.60 3.29
CA THR A 66 -0.38 10.73 4.46
C THR A 66 -0.85 9.36 3.97
N LEU A 67 0.03 8.37 4.03
CA LEU A 67 -0.27 7.02 3.55
C LEU A 67 -0.93 6.19 4.66
N GLY A 68 -2.21 5.90 4.50
CA GLY A 68 -2.95 4.94 5.33
C GLY A 68 -2.56 3.50 4.99
N LEU A 69 -2.33 2.70 6.03
CA LEU A 69 -2.01 1.29 5.90
C LEU A 69 -3.11 0.44 6.51
N ALA A 70 -3.74 -0.42 5.72
CA ALA A 70 -4.70 -1.37 6.24
C ALA A 70 -3.99 -2.46 7.04
N VAL A 71 -4.13 -2.41 8.35
CA VAL A 71 -3.55 -3.38 9.30
C VAL A 71 -4.65 -4.20 9.93
N ASP A 72 -4.55 -5.50 9.79
CA ASP A 72 -5.47 -6.44 10.43
C ASP A 72 -4.95 -6.81 11.83
N VAL A 73 -5.72 -6.47 12.85
CA VAL A 73 -5.35 -6.59 14.26
C VAL A 73 -6.28 -7.60 14.95
N PRO A 74 -5.73 -8.64 15.60
CA PRO A 74 -6.53 -9.55 16.44
C PRO A 74 -7.01 -8.80 17.69
N LYS A 75 -8.27 -9.00 18.04
CA LYS A 75 -8.85 -8.52 19.29
C LYS A 75 -8.79 -9.58 20.38
N PRO A 76 -8.87 -9.17 21.69
CA PRO A 76 -8.86 -10.10 22.81
C PRO A 76 -10.00 -11.15 22.80
N ASP A 77 -11.13 -10.80 22.16
CA ASP A 77 -12.31 -11.69 22.02
C ASP A 77 -12.17 -12.70 20.87
N GLY A 78 -10.99 -12.77 20.21
CA GLY A 78 -10.73 -13.63 19.07
C GLY A 78 -11.25 -13.08 17.72
N SER A 79 -11.98 -11.98 17.72
CA SER A 79 -12.37 -11.28 16.48
C SER A 79 -11.18 -10.51 15.90
N ARG A 80 -11.33 -10.06 14.66
CA ARG A 80 -10.31 -9.24 13.99
C ARG A 80 -10.87 -7.86 13.65
N ALA A 81 -10.05 -6.85 13.75
CA ALA A 81 -10.38 -5.49 13.33
C ALA A 81 -9.41 -5.02 12.26
N LEU A 82 -9.95 -4.49 11.16
CA LEU A 82 -9.16 -3.77 10.18
C LEU A 82 -9.04 -2.32 10.63
N MET A 83 -7.82 -1.88 10.86
CA MET A 83 -7.48 -0.49 11.20
C MET A 83 -6.67 0.11 10.06
N VAL A 84 -6.85 1.41 9.82
CA VAL A 84 -6.12 2.12 8.75
C VAL A 84 -5.43 3.35 9.34
N PRO A 85 -4.39 3.18 10.16
CA PRO A 85 -3.58 4.29 10.61
C PRO A 85 -2.67 4.81 9.50
N GLY A 86 -2.20 6.07 9.58
CA GLY A 86 -1.46 6.75 8.52
C GLY A 86 -0.04 7.16 8.88
N ILE A 87 0.88 6.96 7.94
CA ILE A 87 2.23 7.52 7.97
C ILE A 87 2.14 8.94 7.42
N LYS A 88 2.30 9.93 8.29
CA LYS A 88 2.17 11.34 7.95
C LYS A 88 3.39 11.85 7.19
N ARG A 89 3.15 12.76 6.21
CA ARG A 89 4.21 13.38 5.39
C ARG A 89 5.14 12.35 4.75
N ALA A 90 4.60 11.23 4.32
CA ALA A 90 5.36 10.13 3.75
C ALA A 90 6.14 10.52 2.48
N ASP A 91 5.66 11.54 1.75
CA ASP A 91 6.31 12.13 0.58
C ASP A 91 7.65 12.80 0.88
N THR A 92 7.92 13.20 2.12
CA THR A 92 9.18 13.82 2.52
C THR A 92 10.23 12.83 3.01
N MET A 93 9.85 11.56 3.19
CA MET A 93 10.70 10.54 3.79
C MET A 93 11.62 9.87 2.78
N THR A 94 12.82 9.54 3.20
CA THR A 94 13.66 8.52 2.56
C THR A 94 13.06 7.14 2.77
N PHE A 95 13.50 6.14 2.01
CA PHE A 95 13.01 4.77 2.21
C PHE A 95 13.31 4.23 3.62
N GLY A 96 14.47 4.59 4.19
CA GLY A 96 14.83 4.18 5.55
C GLY A 96 13.92 4.77 6.63
N GLU A 97 13.59 6.06 6.52
CA GLU A 97 12.65 6.75 7.42
C GLU A 97 11.23 6.22 7.27
N PHE A 98 10.78 5.98 6.02
CA PHE A 98 9.49 5.35 5.75
C PHE A 98 9.39 3.95 6.36
N LEU A 99 10.44 3.13 6.22
CA LEU A 99 10.47 1.79 6.80
C LEU A 99 10.37 1.83 8.33
N ALA A 100 11.09 2.74 8.99
CA ALA A 100 11.03 2.91 10.43
C ALA A 100 9.64 3.36 10.90
N ALA A 101 9.04 4.34 10.20
CA ALA A 101 7.69 4.82 10.49
C ALA A 101 6.62 3.74 10.28
N TYR A 102 6.77 2.91 9.24
CA TYR A 102 5.90 1.78 8.97
C TYR A 102 5.97 0.74 10.10
N GLU A 103 7.18 0.34 10.50
CA GLU A 103 7.41 -0.63 11.57
C GLU A 103 6.82 -0.13 12.91
N ASP A 104 7.05 1.14 13.26
CA ASP A 104 6.49 1.77 14.48
C ASP A 104 4.95 1.74 14.45
N LEU A 105 4.34 2.09 13.32
CA LEU A 105 2.89 2.10 13.15
C LEU A 105 2.28 0.70 13.32
N VAL A 106 2.92 -0.32 12.74
CA VAL A 106 2.48 -1.73 12.89
C VAL A 106 2.64 -2.22 14.33
N VAL A 107 3.71 -1.84 15.01
CA VAL A 107 3.90 -2.17 16.45
C VAL A 107 2.83 -1.51 17.29
N LYS A 108 2.54 -0.22 17.08
CA LYS A 108 1.45 0.51 17.78
C LYS A 108 0.10 -0.15 17.55
N ALA A 109 -0.20 -0.55 16.29
CA ALA A 109 -1.43 -1.24 15.95
C ALA A 109 -1.57 -2.58 16.72
N ARG A 110 -0.53 -3.40 16.70
CA ARG A 110 -0.54 -4.72 17.35
C ARG A 110 -0.54 -4.67 18.87
N THR A 111 0.01 -3.59 19.46
CA THR A 111 0.05 -3.39 20.92
C THR A 111 -1.10 -2.53 21.44
N ASN A 112 -2.08 -2.23 20.59
CA ASN A 112 -3.24 -1.38 20.90
C ASN A 112 -2.85 0.01 21.47
N LYS A 113 -1.79 0.61 20.90
CA LYS A 113 -1.26 1.92 21.28
C LYS A 113 -1.51 3.00 20.24
N LEU A 114 -2.37 2.73 19.23
CA LEU A 114 -2.78 3.73 18.27
C LEU A 114 -3.63 4.82 18.96
N ALA A 115 -3.32 6.07 18.68
CA ALA A 115 -4.06 7.24 19.14
C ALA A 115 -5.01 7.75 18.04
N ALA A 116 -5.94 8.62 18.38
CA ALA A 116 -6.88 9.20 17.40
C ALA A 116 -6.16 9.96 16.28
N GLU A 117 -5.03 10.58 16.60
CA GLU A 117 -4.19 11.31 15.63
C GLU A 117 -3.59 10.41 14.54
N ASP A 118 -3.36 9.12 14.84
CA ASP A 118 -2.81 8.18 13.87
C ASP A 118 -3.80 7.89 12.71
N PHE A 119 -5.09 8.17 12.91
CA PHE A 119 -6.15 7.97 11.92
C PHE A 119 -6.55 9.23 11.16
N GLN A 120 -5.99 10.38 11.51
CA GLN A 120 -6.38 11.67 10.93
C GLN A 120 -5.53 12.07 9.73
N GLY A 121 -6.15 12.76 8.77
CA GLY A 121 -5.47 13.36 7.64
C GLY A 121 -4.91 12.38 6.61
N ILE A 122 -5.42 11.16 6.57
CA ILE A 122 -5.01 10.17 5.57
C ILE A 122 -5.52 10.61 4.20
N THR A 123 -4.63 10.71 3.23
CA THR A 123 -4.94 11.21 1.88
C THR A 123 -4.97 10.11 0.83
N VAL A 124 -4.21 9.04 1.04
CA VAL A 124 -4.15 7.85 0.18
C VAL A 124 -4.00 6.62 1.07
N SER A 125 -4.59 5.50 0.69
CA SER A 125 -4.49 4.25 1.46
C SER A 125 -3.94 3.10 0.62
N LEU A 126 -3.26 2.17 1.31
CA LEU A 126 -2.82 0.89 0.77
C LEU A 126 -3.43 -0.25 1.58
N THR A 127 -4.06 -1.19 0.89
CA THR A 127 -4.48 -2.48 1.46
C THR A 127 -3.81 -3.62 0.71
N ASN A 128 -3.35 -4.64 1.43
CA ASN A 128 -2.69 -5.80 0.83
C ASN A 128 -3.36 -7.11 1.26
N PRO A 129 -4.52 -7.46 0.68
CA PRO A 129 -5.16 -8.75 0.94
C PRO A 129 -4.47 -9.92 0.24
N GLY A 130 -3.46 -9.67 -0.59
CA GLY A 130 -2.65 -10.72 -1.24
C GLY A 130 -1.92 -11.61 -0.25
N GLY A 131 -1.61 -11.11 0.96
CA GLY A 131 -1.01 -11.90 2.02
C GLY A 131 -1.87 -13.07 2.53
N ILE A 132 -3.18 -13.02 2.32
CA ILE A 132 -4.15 -14.08 2.63
C ILE A 132 -4.69 -14.79 1.37
N GLY A 133 -4.03 -14.60 0.22
CA GLY A 133 -4.36 -15.29 -1.04
C GLY A 133 -5.38 -14.58 -1.93
N THR A 134 -5.84 -13.40 -1.59
CA THR A 134 -6.78 -12.64 -2.44
C THR A 134 -6.06 -12.11 -3.68
N VAL A 135 -6.44 -12.57 -4.86
CA VAL A 135 -5.81 -12.18 -6.14
C VAL A 135 -6.27 -10.79 -6.58
N HIS A 136 -7.55 -10.49 -6.40
CA HIS A 136 -8.17 -9.25 -6.84
C HIS A 136 -9.10 -8.70 -5.76
N SER A 137 -9.02 -7.42 -5.46
CA SER A 137 -9.93 -6.73 -4.56
C SER A 137 -10.28 -5.36 -5.14
N VAL A 138 -11.48 -4.88 -4.80
CA VAL A 138 -11.92 -3.51 -5.11
C VAL A 138 -12.14 -2.81 -3.78
N PRO A 139 -11.10 -2.17 -3.22
CA PRO A 139 -11.21 -1.52 -1.92
C PRO A 139 -12.14 -0.30 -2.01
N ARG A 140 -12.85 -0.05 -0.91
CA ARG A 140 -13.76 1.10 -0.80
C ARG A 140 -12.97 2.35 -0.45
N LEU A 141 -13.11 3.41 -1.25
CA LEU A 141 -12.54 4.73 -0.96
C LEU A 141 -13.22 5.34 0.26
N MET A 142 -12.44 5.86 1.18
CA MET A 142 -12.92 6.58 2.36
C MET A 142 -13.01 8.08 2.07
N LYS A 143 -13.94 8.77 2.75
CA LYS A 143 -14.07 10.23 2.63
C LYS A 143 -12.74 10.91 2.99
N GLY A 144 -12.35 11.92 2.23
CA GLY A 144 -11.12 12.69 2.45
C GLY A 144 -9.87 12.04 1.87
N GLN A 145 -10.01 11.01 1.02
CA GLN A 145 -8.89 10.35 0.34
C GLN A 145 -9.02 10.49 -1.17
N GLY A 146 -7.89 10.73 -1.84
CA GLY A 146 -7.80 10.80 -3.29
C GLY A 146 -7.88 9.43 -3.94
N CYS A 147 -7.20 8.43 -3.38
CA CYS A 147 -7.28 7.06 -3.86
C CYS A 147 -6.96 6.02 -2.76
N ILE A 148 -7.36 4.79 -3.03
CA ILE A 148 -6.93 3.61 -2.28
C ILE A 148 -6.43 2.56 -3.25
N VAL A 149 -5.24 2.02 -2.97
CA VAL A 149 -4.60 0.98 -3.78
C VAL A 149 -4.74 -0.37 -3.07
N GLY A 150 -5.22 -1.38 -3.82
CA GLY A 150 -5.25 -2.77 -3.39
C GLY A 150 -4.13 -3.56 -4.05
N ALA A 151 -3.35 -4.32 -3.26
CA ALA A 151 -2.34 -5.24 -3.75
C ALA A 151 -2.84 -6.68 -3.60
N GLY A 152 -2.98 -7.39 -4.72
CA GLY A 152 -3.40 -8.79 -4.75
C GLY A 152 -2.27 -9.77 -4.42
N ALA A 153 -2.59 -11.05 -4.43
CA ALA A 153 -1.61 -12.12 -4.26
C ALA A 153 -0.58 -12.10 -5.40
N LEU A 154 0.64 -12.46 -5.01
CA LEU A 154 1.77 -12.57 -5.93
C LEU A 154 1.93 -14.05 -6.29
N ASP A 155 1.56 -14.40 -7.51
CA ASP A 155 1.60 -15.77 -8.01
C ASP A 155 1.80 -15.83 -9.53
N TYR A 156 2.03 -17.02 -10.06
CA TYR A 156 2.04 -17.25 -11.48
C TYR A 156 0.63 -17.10 -12.08
N PRO A 157 0.53 -16.64 -13.35
CA PRO A 157 -0.77 -16.60 -14.03
C PRO A 157 -1.43 -17.98 -14.07
N ALA A 158 -2.75 -18.01 -13.93
CA ALA A 158 -3.51 -19.26 -13.75
C ALA A 158 -3.36 -20.25 -14.91
N GLU A 159 -3.12 -19.76 -16.13
CA GLU A 159 -2.88 -20.57 -17.34
C GLU A 159 -1.60 -21.41 -17.26
N PHE A 160 -0.69 -21.09 -16.34
CA PHE A 160 0.55 -21.84 -16.10
C PHE A 160 0.48 -22.72 -14.84
N ALA A 161 -0.70 -22.87 -14.25
CA ALA A 161 -0.91 -23.73 -13.09
C ALA A 161 -0.50 -25.18 -13.40
N GLY A 162 0.26 -25.80 -12.49
CA GLY A 162 0.73 -27.18 -12.64
C GLY A 162 2.07 -27.32 -13.36
N LEU A 163 2.66 -26.27 -13.92
CA LEU A 163 4.03 -26.31 -14.43
C LEU A 163 5.06 -26.23 -13.30
N SER A 164 6.16 -26.94 -13.43
CA SER A 164 7.29 -26.83 -12.49
C SER A 164 8.05 -25.50 -12.67
N ASP A 165 8.75 -25.07 -11.63
CA ASP A 165 9.59 -23.87 -11.69
C ASP A 165 10.62 -23.91 -12.83
N ALA A 166 11.16 -25.10 -13.15
CA ALA A 166 12.09 -25.29 -14.25
C ALA A 166 11.41 -25.07 -15.62
N GLN A 167 10.16 -25.50 -15.80
CA GLN A 167 9.40 -25.26 -17.01
C GLN A 167 9.03 -23.80 -17.15
N LEU A 168 8.55 -23.16 -16.08
CA LEU A 168 8.23 -21.73 -16.05
C LEU A 168 9.44 -20.86 -16.38
N SER A 169 10.60 -21.21 -15.83
CA SER A 169 11.87 -20.52 -16.12
C SER A 169 12.27 -20.63 -17.59
N LYS A 170 12.13 -21.82 -18.20
CA LYS A 170 12.41 -22.02 -19.63
C LYS A 170 11.47 -21.23 -20.53
N LEU A 171 10.22 -21.06 -20.11
CA LEU A 171 9.21 -20.26 -20.82
C LEU A 171 9.37 -18.75 -20.57
N GLY A 172 10.27 -18.33 -19.68
CA GLY A 172 10.42 -16.93 -19.31
C GLY A 172 9.21 -16.36 -18.53
N VAL A 173 8.38 -17.24 -17.97
CA VAL A 173 7.19 -16.83 -17.20
C VAL A 173 7.61 -16.38 -15.80
N SER A 174 7.19 -15.19 -15.39
CA SER A 174 7.40 -14.66 -14.06
C SER A 174 6.09 -14.56 -13.28
N LYS A 175 6.19 -14.51 -11.95
CA LYS A 175 5.04 -14.16 -11.11
C LYS A 175 4.51 -12.78 -11.44
N THR A 176 3.21 -12.61 -11.26
CA THR A 176 2.50 -11.35 -11.44
C THR A 176 1.82 -10.92 -10.15
N ILE A 177 1.48 -9.64 -10.07
CA ILE A 177 0.65 -9.08 -9.02
C ILE A 177 -0.43 -8.20 -9.64
N THR A 178 -1.65 -8.28 -9.16
CA THR A 178 -2.72 -7.36 -9.57
C THR A 178 -2.78 -6.19 -8.58
N LEU A 179 -2.58 -4.99 -9.10
CA LEU A 179 -2.82 -3.74 -8.38
C LEU A 179 -4.14 -3.16 -8.86
N THR A 180 -4.99 -2.78 -7.91
CA THR A 180 -6.25 -2.08 -8.15
C THR A 180 -6.17 -0.70 -7.55
N SER A 181 -6.87 0.27 -8.14
CA SER A 181 -7.00 1.61 -7.58
C SER A 181 -8.47 2.02 -7.64
N THR A 182 -8.98 2.47 -6.49
CA THR A 182 -10.28 3.15 -6.42
C THR A 182 -10.02 4.63 -6.12
N TYR A 183 -10.59 5.50 -6.92
CA TYR A 183 -10.44 6.95 -6.80
C TYR A 183 -11.79 7.64 -7.00
N ASP A 184 -11.89 8.91 -6.62
CA ASP A 184 -13.10 9.69 -6.80
C ASP A 184 -13.25 10.18 -8.25
N HIS A 185 -14.25 9.68 -8.95
CA HIS A 185 -14.56 10.06 -10.33
C HIS A 185 -14.96 11.53 -10.51
N GLN A 186 -15.40 12.21 -9.45
CA GLN A 186 -15.73 13.63 -9.49
C GLN A 186 -14.50 14.49 -9.79
N ILE A 187 -13.31 14.00 -9.42
CA ILE A 187 -12.02 14.66 -9.61
C ILE A 187 -11.47 14.41 -11.02
N GLY A 188 -11.68 13.23 -11.57
CA GLY A 188 -11.13 12.80 -12.87
C GLY A 188 -11.77 13.46 -14.10
N ARG A 189 -12.76 14.32 -13.94
CA ARG A 189 -13.45 15.04 -15.04
C ARG A 189 -13.03 16.50 -15.19
N ALA A 190 -12.15 16.99 -14.35
CA ALA A 190 -11.58 18.34 -14.47
C ALA A 190 -10.36 18.30 -15.41
N HIS A 191 -10.60 18.13 -16.70
CA HIS A 191 -9.68 18.42 -17.80
C HIS A 191 -10.21 19.61 -18.59
#